data_03cd3086a35973a6191610af7ce7053a
#
_entry.id   03cd3086a35973a6191610af7ce7053a
#
_cell.length_a   1.000
_cell.length_b   1.000
_cell.length_c   1.000
_cell.angle_alpha   90.00
_cell.angle_beta   90.00
_cell.angle_gamma   90.00
#
_symmetry.space_group_name_H-M   'P 1'
#
loop_
_entity.id
_entity.type
_entity.pdbx_description
1 polymer ?
#
loop_
_entity_poly.entity_id
_entity_poly.type
_entity_poly.pdbx_seq_one_letter_code
_entity_poly.pdbx_strand_id
1 'polypeptide(L)'
;MTICSRFRFLPLAALAAGGVACTPALSPPFSAMKDQAMTVYRLQNVEPPAQAQAGGGPAALPIPPVVQQWITAGASLLPPGLIPPGLLPGTSPAQPSAVDVPRFHNFRIIAYQQVNDPAVKADILDTFGHSSNFGSLNQTCMLPEFGFALAQPNAPPADILVSLSCQQVQAYNFNWPYPQTGLTSNAESKIVSIAKRVFGG
;
A
#
# COMPACT_ATOMS: atom_id res chain seq x y z
N MET A 1 19.77 17.96 17.15
CA MET A 1 21.10 18.56 17.38
C MET A 1 21.43 19.34 16.13
N THR A 2 21.27 20.67 16.19
CA THR A 2 21.35 21.55 15.00
C THR A 2 22.76 22.10 14.94
N ILE A 3 23.57 21.62 13.97
CA ILE A 3 24.95 22.12 13.79
C ILE A 3 24.88 23.28 12.79
N CYS A 4 24.80 24.51 13.31
CA CYS A 4 25.05 25.72 12.53
C CYS A 4 26.54 26.06 12.65
N SER A 5 27.33 25.74 11.62
CA SER A 5 28.73 26.17 11.54
C SER A 5 28.81 27.63 11.23
N ARG A 6 29.37 28.39 12.17
CA ARG A 6 29.63 29.85 12.02
C ARG A 6 30.94 30.04 11.26
N PHE A 7 30.88 30.44 9.99
CA PHE A 7 32.02 31.01 9.27
C PHE A 7 32.12 32.51 9.66
N ARG A 8 33.21 32.85 10.35
CA ARG A 8 33.63 34.24 10.57
C ARG A 8 34.46 34.69 9.37
N PHE A 9 33.96 35.62 8.57
CA PHE A 9 34.77 36.48 7.72
C PHE A 9 34.44 37.96 7.99
N LEU A 10 35.51 38.73 8.17
CA LEU A 10 35.55 40.18 8.40
C LEU A 10 35.18 40.97 7.12
N PRO A 11 35.02 42.32 7.22
CA PRO A 11 33.90 43.03 6.64
C PRO A 11 34.22 43.75 5.36
N LEU A 12 33.31 43.80 4.40
CA LEU A 12 33.00 45.02 3.63
C LEU A 12 31.63 44.87 2.96
N ALA A 13 30.77 45.77 3.41
CA ALA A 13 29.56 46.28 2.76
C ALA A 13 28.98 45.58 1.54
N ALA A 14 27.87 44.82 1.72
CA ALA A 14 26.66 44.88 0.90
C ALA A 14 25.57 44.14 1.66
N LEU A 15 24.53 44.83 2.12
CA LEU A 15 23.29 44.29 2.67
C LEU A 15 22.53 43.54 1.59
N ALA A 16 22.80 42.25 1.46
CA ALA A 16 21.86 41.27 0.90
C ALA A 16 21.53 40.32 2.05
N ALA A 17 20.41 40.57 2.73
CA ALA A 17 19.84 39.69 3.73
C ALA A 17 19.33 38.45 3.02
N GLY A 18 20.24 37.58 2.56
CA GLY A 18 19.99 36.24 2.16
C GLY A 18 19.69 35.41 3.40
N GLY A 19 18.43 35.35 3.80
CA GLY A 19 17.97 34.42 4.83
C GLY A 19 18.34 33.00 4.38
N VAL A 20 19.40 32.44 4.99
CA VAL A 20 19.70 31.01 4.85
C VAL A 20 18.56 30.28 5.55
N ALA A 21 17.55 29.87 4.77
CA ALA A 21 16.51 29.02 5.26
C ALA A 21 17.19 27.67 5.63
N CYS A 22 17.40 27.44 6.93
CA CYS A 22 17.87 26.15 7.42
C CYS A 22 16.78 25.11 7.14
N THR A 23 16.89 24.39 6.03
CA THR A 23 16.03 23.24 5.78
C THR A 23 16.36 22.18 6.84
N PRO A 24 15.40 21.69 7.62
CA PRO A 24 15.68 20.68 8.62
C PRO A 24 16.24 19.44 7.93
N ALA A 25 17.27 18.84 8.52
CA ALA A 25 17.90 17.64 7.97
C ALA A 25 16.95 16.44 8.10
N LEU A 26 16.95 15.59 7.07
CA LEU A 26 16.19 14.35 7.10
C LEU A 26 16.73 13.42 8.20
N SER A 27 15.83 12.80 8.95
CA SER A 27 16.19 11.79 9.95
C SER A 27 16.76 10.54 9.29
N PRO A 28 17.76 9.85 9.89
CA PRO A 28 18.10 8.50 9.48
C PRO A 28 16.91 7.57 9.69
N PRO A 29 16.67 6.56 8.81
CA PRO A 29 17.50 6.18 7.66
C PRO A 29 17.22 6.96 6.38
N PHE A 30 16.21 7.83 6.32
CA PHE A 30 15.74 8.52 5.11
C PHE A 30 16.82 9.36 4.43
N SER A 31 17.74 9.94 5.20
CA SER A 31 18.87 10.70 4.63
C SER A 31 19.78 9.86 3.74
N ALA A 32 19.90 8.55 4.01
CA ALA A 32 20.70 7.62 3.23
C ALA A 32 19.98 7.09 1.96
N MET A 33 18.68 7.36 1.83
CA MET A 33 17.85 6.83 0.74
C MET A 33 17.67 7.79 -0.44
N LYS A 34 18.34 8.96 -0.44
CA LYS A 34 18.14 10.02 -1.46
C LYS A 34 18.32 9.53 -2.90
N ASP A 35 19.34 8.72 -3.14
CA ASP A 35 19.70 8.25 -4.46
C ASP A 35 19.21 6.83 -4.75
N GLN A 36 18.43 6.27 -3.84
CA GLN A 36 17.97 4.90 -3.95
C GLN A 36 16.70 4.80 -4.80
N ALA A 37 16.41 3.58 -5.28
CA ALA A 37 15.18 3.28 -5.98
C ALA A 37 13.98 3.36 -5.01
N MET A 38 12.87 3.90 -5.50
CA MET A 38 11.62 3.99 -4.73
C MET A 38 10.46 3.50 -5.59
N THR A 39 9.56 2.74 -4.98
CA THR A 39 8.34 2.25 -5.61
C THR A 39 7.16 2.63 -4.74
N VAL A 40 6.11 3.14 -5.36
CA VAL A 40 4.84 3.44 -4.70
C VAL A 40 3.79 2.43 -5.17
N TYR A 41 3.04 1.90 -4.25
CA TYR A 41 1.97 0.95 -4.46
C TYR A 41 0.64 1.58 -4.10
N ARG A 42 -0.37 1.36 -4.92
CA ARG A 42 -1.77 1.57 -4.57
C ARG A 42 -2.33 0.24 -4.11
N LEU A 43 -2.90 0.21 -2.93
CA LEU A 43 -3.35 -1.01 -2.26
C LEU A 43 -4.87 -1.05 -2.18
N GLN A 44 -5.40 -2.26 -2.14
CA GLN A 44 -6.79 -2.49 -1.81
C GLN A 44 -6.91 -2.65 -0.31
N ASN A 45 -7.46 -1.64 0.35
CA ASN A 45 -7.59 -1.58 1.80
C ASN A 45 -8.69 -2.49 2.37
N VAL A 46 -9.67 -2.83 1.54
CA VAL A 46 -10.70 -3.83 1.86
C VAL A 46 -10.60 -4.93 0.83
N GLU A 47 -10.18 -6.11 1.24
CA GLU A 47 -10.30 -7.28 0.39
C GLU A 47 -11.79 -7.63 0.34
N PRO A 48 -12.44 -7.62 -0.86
CA PRO A 48 -13.79 -8.12 -0.94
C PRO A 48 -13.75 -9.54 -0.36
N PRO A 49 -14.75 -9.95 0.46
CA PRO A 49 -14.81 -11.30 0.95
C PRO A 49 -14.52 -12.19 -0.23
N ALA A 50 -13.52 -13.09 -0.09
CA ALA A 50 -13.16 -14.01 -1.17
C ALA A 50 -14.49 -14.50 -1.70
N GLN A 51 -14.85 -14.08 -2.94
CA GLN A 51 -16.11 -14.50 -3.51
C GLN A 51 -16.04 -15.97 -3.31
N ALA A 52 -16.88 -16.49 -2.42
CA ALA A 52 -17.04 -17.91 -2.23
C ALA A 52 -17.14 -18.37 -3.65
N GLN A 53 -16.01 -18.92 -4.14
CA GLN A 53 -15.78 -19.13 -5.57
C GLN A 53 -17.07 -19.67 -6.07
N ALA A 54 -17.68 -19.01 -7.04
CA ALA A 54 -18.96 -19.36 -7.58
C ALA A 54 -18.87 -20.73 -8.33
N GLY A 55 -18.48 -21.70 -7.58
CA GLY A 55 -18.70 -23.11 -7.70
C GLY A 55 -19.80 -23.56 -6.74
N GLY A 56 -20.27 -22.68 -5.89
CA GLY A 56 -21.51 -22.83 -5.16
C GLY A 56 -22.49 -21.85 -5.74
N GLY A 57 -23.43 -22.29 -6.51
CA GLY A 57 -24.67 -21.57 -6.75
C GLY A 57 -25.27 -21.10 -5.43
N PRO A 58 -26.31 -20.23 -5.45
CA PRO A 58 -26.87 -19.57 -4.29
C PRO A 58 -26.96 -20.57 -3.13
N ALA A 59 -26.29 -20.26 -2.03
CA ALA A 59 -26.02 -21.07 -0.83
C ALA A 59 -26.81 -22.38 -0.88
N ALA A 60 -26.16 -23.46 -1.29
CA ALA A 60 -26.83 -24.72 -1.47
C ALA A 60 -27.46 -25.06 -0.13
N LEU A 61 -28.74 -24.74 -0.01
CA LEU A 61 -29.56 -25.29 1.06
C LEU A 61 -29.27 -26.78 1.05
N PRO A 62 -29.03 -27.41 2.20
CA PRO A 62 -28.75 -28.83 2.25
C PRO A 62 -29.92 -29.55 1.55
N ILE A 63 -29.72 -29.90 0.29
CA ILE A 63 -30.72 -30.58 -0.51
C ILE A 63 -30.85 -31.97 0.11
N PRO A 64 -32.02 -32.36 0.61
CA PRO A 64 -32.21 -33.67 1.17
C PRO A 64 -31.76 -34.74 0.17
N PRO A 65 -31.13 -35.85 0.60
CA PRO A 65 -30.59 -36.88 -0.29
C PRO A 65 -31.61 -37.43 -1.28
N VAL A 66 -32.88 -37.42 -0.92
CA VAL A 66 -34.01 -37.81 -1.79
C VAL A 66 -34.09 -36.89 -3.02
N VAL A 67 -33.88 -35.57 -2.86
CA VAL A 67 -33.95 -34.61 -3.99
C VAL A 67 -32.74 -34.77 -4.91
N GLN A 68 -31.56 -35.07 -4.38
CA GLN A 68 -30.36 -35.37 -5.17
C GLN A 68 -30.57 -36.60 -6.05
N GLN A 69 -31.25 -37.59 -5.53
CA GLN A 69 -31.58 -38.82 -6.27
C GLN A 69 -32.54 -38.56 -7.45
N TRP A 70 -33.49 -37.64 -7.28
CA TRP A 70 -34.40 -37.20 -8.33
C TRP A 70 -33.71 -36.41 -9.44
N ILE A 71 -32.78 -35.54 -9.07
CA ILE A 71 -31.97 -34.74 -10.01
C ILE A 71 -31.10 -35.70 -10.86
N THR A 72 -30.48 -36.68 -10.24
CA THR A 72 -29.63 -37.65 -10.93
C THR A 72 -30.45 -38.59 -11.87
N ALA A 73 -31.63 -39.02 -11.42
CA ALA A 73 -32.52 -39.82 -12.24
C ALA A 73 -33.14 -39.02 -13.40
N GLY A 74 -33.46 -37.73 -13.17
CA GLY A 74 -34.02 -36.85 -14.20
C GLY A 74 -32.99 -36.42 -15.25
N ALA A 75 -31.73 -36.30 -14.87
CA ALA A 75 -30.65 -35.90 -15.78
C ALA A 75 -30.38 -36.94 -16.87
N SER A 76 -30.64 -38.23 -16.61
CA SER A 76 -30.48 -39.31 -17.60
C SER A 76 -31.58 -39.33 -18.67
N LEU A 77 -32.66 -38.60 -18.49
CA LEU A 77 -33.79 -38.54 -19.45
C LEU A 77 -33.70 -37.31 -20.39
N LEU A 78 -32.72 -36.45 -20.21
CA LEU A 78 -32.55 -35.25 -21.04
C LEU A 78 -31.57 -35.50 -22.18
N PRO A 79 -31.84 -34.97 -23.39
CA PRO A 79 -30.89 -35.08 -24.50
C PRO A 79 -29.54 -34.46 -24.15
N PRO A 80 -28.43 -35.06 -24.61
CA PRO A 80 -27.10 -34.51 -24.36
C PRO A 80 -26.98 -33.11 -24.98
N GLY A 81 -26.58 -32.14 -24.18
CA GLY A 81 -26.39 -30.72 -24.59
C GLY A 81 -27.37 -29.71 -23.99
N LEU A 82 -28.42 -30.16 -23.30
CA LEU A 82 -29.38 -29.22 -22.64
C LEU A 82 -29.04 -28.93 -21.19
N ILE A 83 -28.09 -29.63 -20.58
CA ILE A 83 -27.64 -29.36 -19.20
C ILE A 83 -26.44 -28.44 -19.26
N PRO A 84 -26.50 -27.22 -18.66
CA PRO A 84 -25.33 -26.38 -18.55
C PRO A 84 -24.20 -27.12 -17.80
N PRO A 85 -22.93 -27.01 -18.27
CA PRO A 85 -21.80 -27.63 -17.58
C PRO A 85 -21.71 -27.01 -16.17
N GLY A 86 -21.71 -27.84 -15.14
CA GLY A 86 -21.64 -27.42 -13.72
C GLY A 86 -22.85 -27.85 -12.88
N LEU A 87 -23.93 -28.37 -13.46
CA LEU A 87 -25.09 -28.91 -12.73
C LEU A 87 -25.01 -30.38 -12.41
N LEU A 88 -24.05 -31.11 -13.00
CA LEU A 88 -23.87 -32.56 -12.73
C LEU A 88 -22.98 -32.73 -11.48
N PRO A 89 -23.42 -33.51 -10.48
CA PRO A 89 -22.56 -33.90 -9.36
C PRO A 89 -21.36 -34.70 -9.90
N GLY A 90 -20.15 -34.17 -9.73
CA GLY A 90 -18.90 -34.83 -10.16
C GLY A 90 -18.18 -34.18 -11.34
N THR A 91 -18.77 -33.23 -12.05
CA THR A 91 -18.06 -32.35 -12.97
C THR A 91 -17.74 -31.03 -12.26
N SER A 92 -16.83 -31.08 -11.29
CA SER A 92 -16.20 -29.83 -10.82
C SER A 92 -15.47 -29.27 -12.04
N PRO A 93 -15.85 -28.08 -12.55
CA PRO A 93 -14.97 -27.34 -13.47
C PRO A 93 -13.63 -27.21 -12.77
N ALA A 94 -12.54 -27.51 -13.48
CA ALA A 94 -11.20 -27.31 -12.94
C ALA A 94 -11.18 -25.94 -12.29
N GLN A 95 -11.05 -25.90 -10.97
CA GLN A 95 -10.95 -24.64 -10.22
C GLN A 95 -9.87 -23.83 -10.90
N PRO A 96 -10.16 -22.62 -11.40
CA PRO A 96 -9.08 -21.75 -11.84
C PRO A 96 -8.16 -21.63 -10.64
N SER A 97 -6.92 -22.09 -10.81
CA SER A 97 -5.87 -21.98 -9.80
C SER A 97 -5.96 -20.57 -9.23
N ALA A 98 -6.03 -20.44 -7.91
CA ALA A 98 -6.10 -19.14 -7.25
C ALA A 98 -5.02 -18.28 -7.90
N VAL A 99 -5.43 -17.30 -8.71
CA VAL A 99 -4.49 -16.41 -9.40
C VAL A 99 -3.70 -15.77 -8.27
N ASP A 100 -2.40 -16.01 -8.26
CA ASP A 100 -1.52 -15.47 -7.23
C ASP A 100 -1.50 -13.96 -7.41
N VAL A 101 -2.39 -13.29 -6.68
CA VAL A 101 -2.60 -11.86 -6.82
C VAL A 101 -1.43 -11.17 -6.13
N PRO A 102 -0.67 -10.33 -6.82
CA PRO A 102 0.49 -9.66 -6.24
C PRO A 102 0.07 -8.88 -4.99
N ARG A 103 0.84 -9.05 -3.91
CA ARG A 103 0.59 -8.42 -2.62
C ARG A 103 1.80 -7.62 -2.17
N PHE A 104 1.54 -6.49 -1.52
CA PHE A 104 2.52 -5.75 -0.74
C PHE A 104 2.18 -6.01 0.73
N HIS A 105 3.03 -6.77 1.41
CA HIS A 105 2.68 -7.43 2.67
C HIS A 105 1.40 -8.28 2.50
N ASN A 106 0.38 -8.05 3.29
CA ASN A 106 -0.88 -8.80 3.22
C ASN A 106 -1.94 -8.15 2.30
N PHE A 107 -1.63 -6.99 1.69
CA PHE A 107 -2.60 -6.20 0.93
C PHE A 107 -2.41 -6.37 -0.57
N ARG A 108 -3.53 -6.55 -1.27
CA ARG A 108 -3.54 -6.71 -2.73
C ARG A 108 -3.04 -5.43 -3.40
N ILE A 109 -2.12 -5.56 -4.34
CA ILE A 109 -1.64 -4.45 -5.17
C ILE A 109 -2.66 -4.20 -6.29
N ILE A 110 -3.20 -2.97 -6.35
CA ILE A 110 -4.07 -2.51 -7.44
C ILE A 110 -3.23 -1.90 -8.56
N ALA A 111 -2.20 -1.12 -8.20
CA ALA A 111 -1.27 -0.51 -9.13
C ALA A 111 0.08 -0.30 -8.42
N TYR A 112 1.14 -0.21 -9.18
CA TYR A 112 2.45 0.21 -8.66
C TYR A 112 3.19 1.04 -9.69
N GLN A 113 4.06 1.92 -9.22
CA GLN A 113 4.88 2.76 -10.07
C GLN A 113 6.26 2.96 -9.45
N GLN A 114 7.30 2.73 -10.23
CA GLN A 114 8.64 3.12 -9.84
C GLN A 114 8.80 4.65 -9.98
N VAL A 115 9.30 5.28 -8.95
CA VAL A 115 9.49 6.74 -8.93
C VAL A 115 10.82 7.10 -9.57
N ASN A 116 10.76 7.72 -10.73
CA ASN A 116 11.97 8.19 -11.46
C ASN A 116 12.16 9.71 -11.32
N ASP A 117 11.09 10.45 -11.03
CA ASP A 117 11.15 11.90 -10.85
C ASP A 117 11.86 12.26 -9.53
N PRO A 118 12.99 12.98 -9.58
CA PRO A 118 13.73 13.36 -8.38
C PRO A 118 12.95 14.29 -7.45
N ALA A 119 12.03 15.10 -7.98
CA ALA A 119 11.19 15.96 -7.16
C ALA A 119 10.19 15.13 -6.34
N VAL A 120 9.59 14.09 -6.96
CA VAL A 120 8.70 13.17 -6.24
C VAL A 120 9.46 12.37 -5.18
N LYS A 121 10.69 11.91 -5.50
CA LYS A 121 11.56 11.26 -4.51
C LYS A 121 11.86 12.16 -3.31
N ALA A 122 12.20 13.42 -3.59
CA ALA A 122 12.46 14.41 -2.55
C ALA A 122 11.24 14.62 -1.65
N ASP A 123 10.04 14.70 -2.23
CA ASP A 123 8.80 14.87 -1.47
C ASP A 123 8.45 13.63 -0.62
N ILE A 124 8.72 12.42 -1.11
CA ILE A 124 8.57 11.18 -0.34
C ILE A 124 9.49 11.22 0.88
N LEU A 125 10.77 11.56 0.67
CA LEU A 125 11.74 11.65 1.74
C LEU A 125 11.41 12.79 2.73
N ASP A 126 10.96 13.94 2.24
CA ASP A 126 10.51 15.05 3.10
C ASP A 126 9.29 14.65 3.95
N THR A 127 8.39 13.87 3.35
CA THR A 127 7.20 13.39 4.06
C THR A 127 7.56 12.42 5.18
N PHE A 128 8.38 11.42 4.91
CA PHE A 128 8.73 10.40 5.90
C PHE A 128 9.95 10.74 6.75
N GLY A 129 10.80 11.65 6.30
CA GLY A 129 12.07 11.99 6.95
C GLY A 129 11.96 13.05 8.05
N HIS A 130 10.79 13.61 8.33
CA HIS A 130 10.61 14.63 9.35
C HIS A 130 9.58 14.23 10.41
N SER A 131 10.00 14.26 11.68
CA SER A 131 9.15 13.93 12.83
C SER A 131 7.90 14.80 12.94
N SER A 132 7.95 16.04 12.45
CA SER A 132 6.82 16.98 12.47
C SER A 132 5.61 16.54 11.63
N ASN A 133 5.81 15.57 10.74
CA ASN A 133 4.75 14.97 9.94
C ASN A 133 3.97 13.88 10.69
N PHE A 134 4.43 13.49 11.89
CA PHE A 134 3.85 12.40 12.66
C PHE A 134 3.41 12.87 14.05
N GLY A 135 2.26 12.43 14.47
CA GLY A 135 1.63 12.74 15.74
C GLY A 135 1.18 11.49 16.49
N SER A 136 0.44 11.71 17.56
CA SER A 136 -0.14 10.62 18.34
C SER A 136 -1.07 9.76 17.50
N LEU A 137 -1.07 8.47 17.77
CA LEU A 137 -1.99 7.53 17.15
C LEU A 137 -3.40 7.77 17.70
N ASN A 138 -4.35 8.06 16.83
CA ASN A 138 -5.74 8.33 17.20
C ASN A 138 -6.67 7.11 17.02
N GLN A 139 -6.24 6.14 16.24
CA GLN A 139 -7.03 4.96 15.88
C GLN A 139 -6.16 3.70 15.91
N THR A 140 -6.77 2.56 16.15
CA THR A 140 -6.10 1.25 16.20
C THR A 140 -6.27 0.44 14.90
N CYS A 141 -7.00 0.98 13.92
CA CYS A 141 -7.20 0.30 12.63
C CYS A 141 -5.98 0.47 11.72
N MET A 142 -5.83 -0.42 10.74
CA MET A 142 -4.83 -0.31 9.65
C MET A 142 -5.48 -0.79 8.35
N LEU A 143 -5.93 0.16 7.54
CA LEU A 143 -6.56 -0.06 6.24
C LEU A 143 -5.74 0.69 5.18
N PRO A 144 -4.58 0.16 4.76
CA PRO A 144 -3.65 0.93 3.95
C PRO A 144 -4.15 1.10 2.52
N GLU A 145 -4.15 2.35 2.07
CA GLU A 145 -4.42 2.75 0.70
C GLU A 145 -3.13 2.77 -0.14
N PHE A 146 -1.98 3.02 0.52
CA PHE A 146 -0.70 3.12 -0.16
C PHE A 146 0.40 2.31 0.55
N GLY A 147 1.36 1.85 -0.27
CA GLY A 147 2.62 1.28 0.18
C GLY A 147 3.79 2.02 -0.46
N PHE A 148 4.87 2.19 0.28
CA PHE A 148 6.11 2.77 -0.21
C PHE A 148 7.25 1.80 0.09
N ALA A 149 7.99 1.39 -0.94
CA ALA A 149 9.20 0.62 -0.79
C ALA A 149 10.40 1.50 -1.18
N LEU A 150 11.26 1.76 -0.22
CA LEU A 150 12.47 2.57 -0.39
C LEU A 150 13.68 1.64 -0.29
N ALA A 151 14.43 1.51 -1.36
CA ALA A 151 15.63 0.68 -1.34
C ALA A 151 16.64 1.21 -0.32
N GLN A 152 17.32 0.28 0.32
CA GLN A 152 18.38 0.56 1.29
C GLN A 152 19.72 -0.01 0.79
N PRO A 153 20.84 0.65 1.05
CA PRO A 153 22.15 0.05 0.79
C PRO A 153 22.32 -1.21 1.66
N ASN A 154 22.58 -2.36 1.03
CA ASN A 154 22.91 -3.64 1.68
C ASN A 154 21.83 -4.17 2.67
N ALA A 155 20.59 -3.78 2.54
CA ALA A 155 19.48 -4.23 3.36
C ALA A 155 18.22 -4.42 2.51
N PRO A 156 17.21 -5.19 2.98
CA PRO A 156 15.90 -5.22 2.37
C PRO A 156 15.29 -3.81 2.26
N PRO A 157 14.41 -3.55 1.29
CA PRO A 157 13.74 -2.26 1.19
C PRO A 157 13.04 -1.88 2.51
N ALA A 158 13.12 -0.60 2.85
CA ALA A 158 12.29 -0.04 3.92
C ALA A 158 10.88 0.10 3.38
N ASP A 159 9.97 -0.68 3.93
CA ASP A 159 8.58 -0.68 3.49
C ASP A 159 7.72 0.11 4.49
N ILE A 160 6.87 0.98 3.95
CA ILE A 160 5.95 1.81 4.73
C ILE A 160 4.54 1.62 4.19
N LEU A 161 3.66 1.08 5.01
CA LEU A 161 2.23 1.09 4.76
C LEU A 161 1.63 2.40 5.28
N VAL A 162 0.75 3.00 4.49
CA VAL A 162 0.07 4.25 4.80
C VAL A 162 -1.42 4.05 4.75
N SER A 163 -2.08 4.31 5.87
CA SER A 163 -3.52 4.36 5.96
C SER A 163 -3.97 5.81 6.17
N LEU A 164 -4.59 6.40 5.15
CA LEU A 164 -5.19 7.72 5.25
C LEU A 164 -6.50 7.67 6.05
N SER A 165 -7.29 6.61 5.84
CA SER A 165 -8.56 6.40 6.57
C SER A 165 -8.37 6.20 8.07
N CYS A 166 -7.24 5.59 8.48
CA CYS A 166 -6.88 5.36 9.88
C CYS A 166 -5.82 6.36 10.38
N GLN A 167 -5.39 7.31 9.55
CA GLN A 167 -4.43 8.37 9.86
C GLN A 167 -3.12 7.85 10.49
N GLN A 168 -2.53 6.80 9.91
CA GLN A 168 -1.32 6.21 10.47
C GLN A 168 -0.42 5.56 9.43
N VAL A 169 0.82 5.32 9.83
CA VAL A 169 1.82 4.55 9.08
C VAL A 169 2.26 3.33 9.87
N GLN A 170 2.66 2.29 9.14
CA GLN A 170 3.31 1.11 9.68
C GLN A 170 4.57 0.80 8.88
N ALA A 171 5.70 0.69 9.57
CA ALA A 171 7.01 0.44 8.98
C ALA A 171 7.41 -1.03 9.08
N TYR A 172 8.11 -1.52 8.05
CA TYR A 172 8.66 -2.87 7.98
C TYR A 172 10.10 -2.84 7.45
N ASN A 173 10.89 -3.80 7.86
CA ASN A 173 12.27 -4.02 7.43
C ASN A 173 13.26 -2.90 7.85
N PHE A 174 12.84 -1.98 8.70
CA PHE A 174 13.71 -0.97 9.31
C PHE A 174 13.12 -0.45 10.62
N ASN A 175 13.96 0.19 11.43
CA ASN A 175 13.52 0.83 12.66
C ASN A 175 12.91 2.20 12.35
N TRP A 176 11.61 2.36 12.63
CA TRP A 176 10.94 3.63 12.51
C TRP A 176 11.58 4.67 13.46
N PRO A 177 12.04 5.82 12.96
CA PRO A 177 12.87 6.71 13.76
C PRO A 177 12.11 7.60 14.76
N TYR A 178 10.79 7.55 14.74
CA TYR A 178 9.96 8.42 15.57
C TYR A 178 9.14 7.64 16.58
N PRO A 179 8.82 8.22 17.75
CA PRO A 179 7.98 7.57 18.75
C PRO A 179 6.52 7.47 18.33
N GLN A 180 6.12 8.22 17.32
CA GLN A 180 4.75 8.37 16.86
C GLN A 180 4.59 7.89 15.43
N THR A 181 3.42 7.30 15.13
CA THR A 181 3.06 6.75 13.83
C THR A 181 1.76 7.34 13.26
N GLY A 182 1.07 8.19 14.01
CA GLY A 182 -0.11 8.90 13.52
C GLY A 182 0.27 9.95 12.48
N LEU A 183 -0.53 10.10 11.41
CA LEU A 183 -0.31 11.11 10.38
C LEU A 183 -0.90 12.45 10.80
N THR A 184 -0.16 13.53 10.56
CA THR A 184 -0.73 14.89 10.62
C THR A 184 -1.47 15.21 9.32
N SER A 185 -2.40 16.16 9.35
CA SER A 185 -3.13 16.62 8.15
C SER A 185 -2.18 17.14 7.05
N ASN A 186 -1.03 17.70 7.44
CA ASN A 186 0.00 18.13 6.49
C ASN A 186 0.63 16.92 5.79
N ALA A 187 0.97 15.87 6.55
CA ALA A 187 1.52 14.63 5.98
C ALA A 187 0.52 13.93 5.05
N GLU A 188 -0.75 13.87 5.44
CA GLU A 188 -1.83 13.33 4.60
C GLU A 188 -1.92 14.07 3.26
N SER A 189 -1.93 15.41 3.30
CA SER A 189 -1.98 16.24 2.10
C SER A 189 -0.78 16.02 1.18
N LYS A 190 0.43 15.87 1.74
CA LYS A 190 1.64 15.53 0.99
C LYS A 190 1.51 14.15 0.33
N ILE A 191 1.07 13.14 1.07
CA ILE A 191 0.91 11.77 0.55
C ILE A 191 -0.11 11.74 -0.60
N VAL A 192 -1.25 12.42 -0.45
CA VAL A 192 -2.25 12.54 -1.52
C VAL A 192 -1.66 13.24 -2.75
N SER A 193 -0.86 14.30 -2.57
CA SER A 193 -0.17 14.98 -3.67
C SER A 193 0.82 14.08 -4.38
N ILE A 194 1.61 13.32 -3.64
CA ILE A 194 2.54 12.33 -4.19
C ILE A 194 1.77 11.27 -5.00
N ALA A 195 0.70 10.71 -4.43
CA ALA A 195 -0.11 9.69 -5.09
C ALA A 195 -0.72 10.20 -6.41
N LYS A 196 -1.22 11.43 -6.44
CA LYS A 196 -1.74 12.08 -7.67
C LYS A 196 -0.66 12.21 -8.74
N ARG A 197 0.56 12.62 -8.37
CA ARG A 197 1.66 12.73 -9.35
C ARG A 197 2.16 11.39 -9.85
N VAL A 198 2.14 10.37 -9.01
CA VAL A 198 2.64 9.04 -9.35
C VAL A 198 1.62 8.26 -10.19
N PHE A 199 0.34 8.32 -9.88
CA PHE A 199 -0.70 7.52 -10.54
C PHE A 199 -1.57 8.29 -11.53
N GLY A 200 -1.40 9.60 -11.65
CA GLY A 200 -2.22 10.44 -12.50
C GLY A 200 -3.62 10.60 -11.91
N GLY A 201 -3.87 11.64 -11.16
CA GLY A 201 -5.19 11.97 -10.61
C GLY A 201 -5.88 13.01 -11.45
#